data_c633156413b16bb58cb18f2a34517a93
#
_entry.id   c633156413b16bb58cb18f2a34517a93
#
_cell.length_a   1.000
_cell.length_b   1.000
_cell.length_c   1.000
_cell.angle_alpha   90.00
_cell.angle_beta   90.00
_cell.angle_gamma   90.00
#
_symmetry.space_group_name_H-M   'P 1'
#
loop_
_entity.id
_entity.type
_entity.pdbx_description
1 polymer ?
#
loop_
_entity_poly.entity_id
_entity_poly.type
_entity_poly.pdbx_seq_one_letter_code
_entity_poly.pdbx_strand_id
1 'polypeptide(L)'
;MKKMLFLLAFATGLNVFALDNPSGHKMISYKLWKSVTKEELTKKMKSNKVPTALIKVRYDVDIYDVTYVSHWHDGTPVLASGLYYVPKGITAPMPQVVYHHGTRTRKGREEHLGGESYLCLGFAVDGYTVLMPDYIGLGYGEKFHLYQQYKSLGQASVDFLFAARELNDSLGIKANGQLFLTGYSEGGYASIATNKVIQESYSNDFKVTAAAGNSGAYDMGGVQSEVMFKKYSNPHYLPYLLLGFNEVYKIVPDINAIYNPPYDSLIPEMFGKGSHMGDIDRILPEVPKDMVKDTFVQLYVNDPKFPMHKALADNSLCYWKPENPIQLCYCNKDEQVNYKNAIVAHENMKKLGAKHVTLRNGGRKYGHYKCAIFSGMYTKLYFDSFRNGSKYGRKGNLNKRFLLALAKLAIKP
;
A
#
# COMPACT_ATOMS: atom_id res chain seq x y z
N MET A 1 -40.54 30.55 -29.34
CA MET A 1 -40.92 29.56 -28.31
C MET A 1 -39.92 28.40 -28.35
N LYS A 2 -38.88 28.46 -27.54
CA LYS A 2 -37.91 27.35 -27.40
C LYS A 2 -38.40 26.45 -26.29
N LYS A 3 -38.77 25.21 -26.62
CA LYS A 3 -39.10 24.17 -25.64
C LYS A 3 -37.80 23.68 -24.97
N MET A 4 -37.71 23.97 -23.69
CA MET A 4 -36.65 23.46 -22.81
C MET A 4 -37.04 22.02 -22.42
N LEU A 5 -36.29 21.05 -22.92
CA LEU A 5 -36.42 19.66 -22.51
C LEU A 5 -35.71 19.49 -21.17
N PHE A 6 -36.43 19.35 -20.08
CA PHE A 6 -35.91 18.89 -18.80
C PHE A 6 -35.77 17.37 -18.89
N LEU A 7 -34.55 16.86 -19.00
CA LEU A 7 -34.25 15.46 -18.68
C LEU A 7 -34.15 15.31 -17.16
N LEU A 8 -35.17 14.67 -16.57
CA LEU A 8 -35.05 14.14 -15.21
C LEU A 8 -34.02 12.97 -15.22
N ALA A 9 -32.83 13.23 -14.75
CA ALA A 9 -31.89 12.17 -14.41
C ALA A 9 -32.35 11.56 -13.08
N PHE A 10 -32.82 10.32 -13.14
CA PHE A 10 -33.11 9.51 -11.95
C PHE A 10 -31.83 9.29 -11.13
N ALA A 11 -31.94 9.57 -9.84
CA ALA A 11 -30.88 9.56 -8.85
C ALA A 11 -30.30 8.14 -8.63
N THR A 12 -29.19 7.86 -9.27
CA THR A 12 -28.12 7.06 -8.68
C THR A 12 -27.06 8.06 -8.24
N GLY A 13 -26.82 8.15 -6.93
CA GLY A 13 -26.02 9.22 -6.33
C GLY A 13 -24.54 9.22 -6.74
N LEU A 14 -24.26 9.54 -8.00
CA LEU A 14 -22.94 9.85 -8.51
C LEU A 14 -22.77 11.37 -8.50
N ASN A 15 -22.05 11.89 -7.53
CA ASN A 15 -21.55 13.27 -7.59
C ASN A 15 -20.29 13.24 -8.48
N VAL A 16 -20.41 13.62 -9.76
CA VAL A 16 -19.29 13.66 -10.73
C VAL A 16 -18.79 15.10 -10.80
N PHE A 17 -17.53 15.30 -10.48
CA PHE A 17 -16.81 16.56 -10.70
C PHE A 17 -15.94 16.41 -11.95
N ALA A 18 -15.82 17.47 -12.76
CA ALA A 18 -15.01 17.42 -13.98
C ALA A 18 -13.51 17.36 -13.67
N LEU A 19 -12.75 16.66 -14.51
CA LEU A 19 -11.27 16.58 -14.40
C LEU A 19 -10.58 17.95 -14.57
N ASP A 20 -11.18 18.84 -15.38
CA ASP A 20 -10.78 20.24 -15.46
C ASP A 20 -11.37 21.01 -14.27
N ASN A 21 -10.63 21.05 -13.17
CA ASN A 21 -11.09 21.62 -11.94
C ASN A 21 -10.40 22.94 -11.60
N PRO A 22 -10.97 24.10 -11.99
CA PRO A 22 -10.42 25.40 -11.61
C PRO A 22 -10.48 25.68 -10.11
N SER A 23 -11.24 24.90 -9.34
CA SER A 23 -11.43 25.06 -7.89
C SER A 23 -10.40 24.32 -7.03
N GLY A 24 -9.51 23.51 -7.63
CA GLY A 24 -8.47 22.76 -6.90
C GLY A 24 -8.97 21.55 -6.11
N HIS A 25 -10.24 21.13 -6.26
CA HIS A 25 -10.75 19.92 -5.60
C HIS A 25 -10.06 18.65 -6.12
N LYS A 26 -9.76 17.73 -5.22
CA LYS A 26 -9.16 16.44 -5.59
C LYS A 26 -10.20 15.35 -5.85
N MET A 27 -11.33 15.36 -5.14
CA MET A 27 -12.38 14.37 -5.32
C MET A 27 -13.17 14.61 -6.62
N ILE A 28 -13.30 13.55 -7.44
CA ILE A 28 -14.10 13.57 -8.66
C ILE A 28 -15.48 13.01 -8.40
N SER A 29 -15.55 11.82 -7.77
CA SER A 29 -16.83 11.19 -7.44
C SER A 29 -16.69 10.23 -6.27
N TYR A 30 -17.80 9.93 -5.63
CA TYR A 30 -17.89 8.83 -4.67
C TYR A 30 -19.24 8.14 -4.76
N LYS A 31 -19.25 6.86 -4.40
CA LYS A 31 -20.49 6.07 -4.27
C LYS A 31 -20.36 5.09 -3.12
N LEU A 32 -21.45 4.80 -2.44
CA LEU A 32 -21.49 3.70 -1.49
C LEU A 32 -21.32 2.38 -2.27
N TRP A 33 -20.20 1.71 -2.02
CA TRP A 33 -19.94 0.41 -2.65
C TRP A 33 -20.54 -0.73 -1.85
N LYS A 34 -20.38 -0.70 -0.51
CA LYS A 34 -20.85 -1.77 0.37
C LYS A 34 -21.05 -1.26 1.80
N SER A 35 -22.04 -1.85 2.49
CA SER A 35 -22.16 -1.76 3.94
C SER A 35 -21.87 -3.11 4.58
N VAL A 36 -21.14 -3.14 5.68
CA VAL A 36 -20.80 -4.36 6.43
C VAL A 36 -21.24 -4.17 7.87
N THR A 37 -22.08 -5.10 8.36
CA THR A 37 -22.53 -5.05 9.75
C THR A 37 -21.47 -5.65 10.69
N LYS A 38 -21.47 -5.19 11.93
CA LYS A 38 -20.60 -5.76 12.99
C LYS A 38 -20.90 -7.24 13.24
N GLU A 39 -22.15 -7.67 13.05
CA GLU A 39 -22.59 -9.06 13.16
C GLU A 39 -21.95 -9.93 12.08
N GLU A 40 -22.04 -9.50 10.80
CA GLU A 40 -21.43 -10.20 9.66
C GLU A 40 -19.91 -10.34 9.84
N LEU A 41 -19.24 -9.24 10.22
CA LEU A 41 -17.80 -9.29 10.44
C LEU A 41 -17.42 -10.16 11.63
N THR A 42 -18.17 -10.10 12.74
CA THR A 42 -17.94 -10.97 13.90
C THR A 42 -18.07 -12.45 13.51
N LYS A 43 -19.11 -12.80 12.72
CA LYS A 43 -19.30 -14.16 12.20
C LYS A 43 -18.11 -14.59 11.32
N LYS A 44 -17.67 -13.71 10.40
CA LYS A 44 -16.55 -13.98 9.50
C LYS A 44 -15.22 -14.13 10.25
N MET A 45 -14.97 -13.30 11.26
CA MET A 45 -13.77 -13.40 12.11
C MET A 45 -13.75 -14.73 12.88
N LYS A 46 -14.88 -15.15 13.46
CA LYS A 46 -15.00 -16.44 14.16
C LYS A 46 -14.75 -17.62 13.21
N SER A 47 -15.35 -17.62 12.01
CA SER A 47 -15.16 -18.69 11.02
C SER A 47 -13.69 -18.81 10.57
N ASN A 48 -12.97 -17.70 10.48
CA ASN A 48 -11.56 -17.66 10.13
C ASN A 48 -10.62 -17.79 11.34
N LYS A 49 -11.13 -18.09 12.52
CA LYS A 49 -10.36 -18.26 13.77
C LYS A 49 -9.51 -17.02 14.12
N VAL A 50 -9.95 -15.83 13.72
CA VAL A 50 -9.27 -14.57 14.10
C VAL A 50 -9.55 -14.30 15.57
N PRO A 51 -8.54 -14.02 16.40
CA PRO A 51 -8.76 -13.75 17.83
C PRO A 51 -9.53 -12.43 18.03
N THR A 52 -10.84 -12.52 18.23
CA THR A 52 -11.73 -11.36 18.43
C THR A 52 -11.36 -10.51 19.65
N ALA A 53 -10.64 -11.08 20.61
CA ALA A 53 -10.11 -10.33 21.76
C ALA A 53 -9.10 -9.24 21.38
N LEU A 54 -8.48 -9.33 20.18
CA LEU A 54 -7.51 -8.35 19.71
C LEU A 54 -8.16 -7.20 18.92
N ILE A 55 -9.33 -7.42 18.34
CA ILE A 55 -10.07 -6.44 17.53
C ILE A 55 -11.45 -6.24 18.16
N LYS A 56 -11.72 -5.01 18.60
CA LYS A 56 -13.03 -4.66 19.16
C LYS A 56 -13.98 -4.32 18.03
N VAL A 57 -14.91 -5.20 17.73
CA VAL A 57 -15.95 -4.98 16.73
C VAL A 57 -17.09 -4.18 17.38
N ARG A 58 -17.14 -2.87 17.13
CA ARG A 58 -18.06 -1.92 17.77
C ARG A 58 -19.08 -1.34 16.81
N TYR A 59 -18.67 -1.09 15.58
CA TYR A 59 -19.41 -0.31 14.60
C TYR A 59 -19.65 -1.09 13.32
N ASP A 60 -20.78 -0.83 12.68
CA ASP A 60 -20.99 -1.14 11.29
C ASP A 60 -20.09 -0.23 10.44
N VAL A 61 -19.79 -0.60 9.21
CA VAL A 61 -18.90 0.14 8.32
C VAL A 61 -19.54 0.32 6.96
N ASP A 62 -19.63 1.57 6.50
CA ASP A 62 -19.90 1.89 5.11
C ASP A 62 -18.57 2.02 4.35
N ILE A 63 -18.51 1.47 3.15
CA ILE A 63 -17.34 1.49 2.28
C ILE A 63 -17.70 2.25 1.03
N TYR A 64 -17.03 3.37 0.82
CA TYR A 64 -17.21 4.20 -0.35
C TYR A 64 -16.12 3.93 -1.38
N ASP A 65 -16.54 3.80 -2.63
CA ASP A 65 -15.66 3.81 -3.79
C ASP A 65 -15.46 5.27 -4.22
N VAL A 66 -14.22 5.73 -4.25
CA VAL A 66 -13.88 7.13 -4.47
C VAL A 66 -12.96 7.23 -5.68
N THR A 67 -13.26 8.17 -6.58
CA THR A 67 -12.35 8.56 -7.66
C THR A 67 -11.84 9.98 -7.40
N TYR A 68 -10.58 10.22 -7.74
CA TYR A 68 -9.92 11.49 -7.45
C TYR A 68 -8.83 11.82 -8.48
N VAL A 69 -8.42 13.08 -8.53
CA VAL A 69 -7.30 13.53 -9.35
C VAL A 69 -5.99 13.25 -8.61
N SER A 70 -5.10 12.52 -9.27
CA SER A 70 -3.71 12.35 -8.85
C SER A 70 -2.76 12.88 -9.93
N HIS A 71 -1.45 12.67 -9.77
CA HIS A 71 -0.45 13.18 -10.69
C HIS A 71 0.51 12.07 -11.12
N TRP A 72 0.66 11.94 -12.43
CA TRP A 72 1.68 11.09 -13.02
C TRP A 72 3.09 11.58 -12.64
N HIS A 73 4.12 10.77 -12.89
CA HIS A 73 5.49 11.10 -12.50
C HIS A 73 6.06 12.39 -13.14
N ASP A 74 5.47 12.86 -14.22
CA ASP A 74 5.80 14.10 -14.91
C ASP A 74 4.94 15.31 -14.50
N GLY A 75 4.05 15.12 -13.54
CA GLY A 75 3.12 16.14 -13.05
C GLY A 75 1.78 16.19 -13.79
N THR A 76 1.56 15.38 -14.84
CA THR A 76 0.30 15.33 -15.57
C THR A 76 -0.84 14.84 -14.67
N PRO A 77 -1.99 15.53 -14.61
CA PRO A 77 -3.16 15.05 -13.90
C PRO A 77 -3.67 13.72 -14.48
N VAL A 78 -4.01 12.78 -13.60
CA VAL A 78 -4.54 11.45 -13.97
C VAL A 78 -5.64 11.03 -13.01
N LEU A 79 -6.58 10.24 -13.50
CA LEU A 79 -7.60 9.60 -12.68
C LEU A 79 -6.95 8.54 -11.79
N ALA A 80 -7.29 8.58 -10.49
CA ALA A 80 -6.98 7.55 -9.51
C ALA A 80 -8.23 7.17 -8.72
N SER A 81 -8.18 6.05 -8.01
CA SER A 81 -9.28 5.59 -7.17
C SER A 81 -8.82 4.93 -5.87
N GLY A 82 -9.77 4.70 -4.98
CA GLY A 82 -9.54 4.00 -3.73
C GLY A 82 -10.82 3.72 -2.97
N LEU A 83 -10.71 2.93 -1.90
CA LEU A 83 -11.81 2.65 -0.99
C LEU A 83 -11.67 3.46 0.30
N TYR A 84 -12.78 4.03 0.77
CA TYR A 84 -12.86 4.72 2.04
C TYR A 84 -13.84 4.02 2.98
N TYR A 85 -13.33 3.49 4.08
CA TYR A 85 -14.07 2.75 5.09
C TYR A 85 -14.45 3.69 6.23
N VAL A 86 -15.73 3.85 6.48
CA VAL A 86 -16.28 4.79 7.46
C VAL A 86 -17.13 4.05 8.49
N PRO A 87 -16.75 4.11 9.78
CA PRO A 87 -17.60 3.61 10.86
C PRO A 87 -18.93 4.35 10.94
N LYS A 88 -20.03 3.63 11.10
CA LYS A 88 -21.38 4.21 11.19
C LYS A 88 -21.71 4.72 12.59
N GLY A 89 -22.45 5.81 12.67
CA GLY A 89 -23.03 6.32 13.92
C GLY A 89 -22.03 7.00 14.87
N ILE A 90 -20.84 7.36 14.40
CA ILE A 90 -19.85 8.11 15.18
C ILE A 90 -19.92 9.59 14.83
N THR A 91 -20.24 10.43 15.81
CA THR A 91 -20.21 11.90 15.67
C THR A 91 -18.93 12.53 16.24
N ALA A 92 -18.22 11.80 17.09
CA ALA A 92 -16.94 12.22 17.66
C ALA A 92 -15.81 12.18 16.60
N PRO A 93 -14.79 13.04 16.72
CA PRO A 93 -13.65 13.01 15.82
C PRO A 93 -12.90 11.69 15.84
N MET A 94 -12.60 11.12 14.67
CA MET A 94 -11.99 9.80 14.50
C MET A 94 -10.53 9.89 14.03
N PRO A 95 -9.65 8.97 14.46
CA PRO A 95 -8.34 8.79 13.87
C PRO A 95 -8.44 8.20 12.47
N GLN A 96 -7.49 8.52 11.59
CA GLN A 96 -7.47 8.10 10.20
C GLN A 96 -6.28 7.17 9.93
N VAL A 97 -6.52 6.10 9.18
CA VAL A 97 -5.49 5.17 8.70
C VAL A 97 -5.47 5.21 7.18
N VAL A 98 -4.29 5.32 6.58
CA VAL A 98 -4.09 4.94 5.17
C VAL A 98 -3.49 3.54 5.16
N TYR A 99 -4.26 2.59 4.63
CA TYR A 99 -3.83 1.21 4.43
C TYR A 99 -3.44 1.01 2.97
N HIS A 100 -2.20 0.69 2.74
CA HIS A 100 -1.63 0.42 1.43
C HIS A 100 -1.69 -1.08 1.15
N HIS A 101 -2.36 -1.47 0.05
CA HIS A 101 -2.46 -2.88 -0.33
C HIS A 101 -1.16 -3.42 -0.94
N GLY A 102 -0.99 -4.74 -0.90
CA GLY A 102 0.12 -5.45 -1.55
C GLY A 102 -0.01 -5.50 -3.07
N THR A 103 0.95 -6.13 -3.73
CA THR A 103 1.07 -6.16 -5.19
C THR A 103 -0.21 -6.66 -5.88
N ARG A 104 -0.64 -5.89 -6.87
CA ARG A 104 -1.72 -6.22 -7.81
C ARG A 104 -1.26 -5.90 -9.23
N THR A 105 -1.67 -6.74 -10.18
CA THR A 105 -1.41 -6.52 -11.62
C THR A 105 -2.69 -6.25 -12.39
N ARG A 106 -3.85 -6.49 -11.78
CA ARG A 106 -5.17 -6.33 -12.40
C ARG A 106 -5.79 -4.99 -12.04
N LYS A 107 -6.36 -4.34 -13.05
CA LYS A 107 -7.23 -3.16 -12.88
C LYS A 107 -8.65 -3.57 -12.46
N GLY A 108 -9.44 -2.59 -12.07
CA GLY A 108 -10.82 -2.75 -11.68
C GLY A 108 -11.02 -3.03 -10.20
N ARG A 109 -12.27 -3.07 -9.80
CA ARG A 109 -12.69 -3.33 -8.43
C ARG A 109 -13.14 -4.79 -8.30
N GLU A 110 -12.67 -5.46 -7.25
CA GLU A 110 -13.20 -6.79 -6.93
C GLU A 110 -14.67 -6.68 -6.51
N GLU A 111 -15.50 -7.62 -6.96
CA GLU A 111 -16.94 -7.64 -6.62
C GLU A 111 -17.19 -7.95 -5.14
N HIS A 112 -16.27 -8.67 -4.52
CA HIS A 112 -16.40 -9.16 -3.15
C HIS A 112 -15.29 -8.63 -2.25
N LEU A 113 -15.65 -8.43 -0.99
CA LEU A 113 -14.69 -8.15 0.06
C LEU A 113 -13.78 -9.37 0.26
N GLY A 114 -12.49 -9.19 0.10
CA GLY A 114 -11.49 -10.24 0.24
C GLY A 114 -10.16 -9.73 0.76
N GLY A 115 -9.25 -10.65 1.07
CA GLY A 115 -7.86 -10.35 1.36
C GLY A 115 -7.65 -9.20 2.37
N GLU A 116 -6.94 -8.18 1.93
CA GLU A 116 -6.53 -7.05 2.77
C GLU A 116 -7.66 -6.10 3.15
N SER A 117 -8.84 -6.15 2.46
CA SER A 117 -10.04 -5.41 2.90
C SER A 117 -10.45 -5.77 4.34
N TYR A 118 -10.20 -7.00 4.78
CA TYR A 118 -10.46 -7.39 6.18
C TYR A 118 -9.49 -6.74 7.17
N LEU A 119 -8.27 -6.39 6.74
CA LEU A 119 -7.34 -5.62 7.58
C LEU A 119 -7.83 -4.17 7.72
N CYS A 120 -8.35 -3.57 6.66
CA CYS A 120 -9.01 -2.26 6.71
C CYS A 120 -10.23 -2.29 7.64
N LEU A 121 -11.10 -3.29 7.48
CA LEU A 121 -12.26 -3.48 8.37
C LEU A 121 -11.86 -3.66 9.83
N GLY A 122 -10.73 -4.33 10.11
CA GLY A 122 -10.21 -4.50 11.46
C GLY A 122 -9.88 -3.19 12.19
N PHE A 123 -9.53 -2.13 11.46
CA PHE A 123 -9.42 -0.78 11.99
C PHE A 123 -10.78 -0.08 12.04
N ALA A 124 -11.56 -0.13 10.95
CA ALA A 124 -12.79 0.62 10.83
C ALA A 124 -13.83 0.22 11.88
N VAL A 125 -14.05 -1.07 12.14
CA VAL A 125 -15.00 -1.53 13.17
C VAL A 125 -14.63 -1.13 14.59
N ASP A 126 -13.41 -0.71 14.84
CA ASP A 126 -12.96 -0.19 16.14
C ASP A 126 -12.94 1.36 16.17
N GLY A 127 -13.45 2.02 15.13
CA GLY A 127 -13.67 3.47 15.10
C GLY A 127 -12.51 4.28 14.52
N TYR A 128 -11.76 3.74 13.56
CA TYR A 128 -10.89 4.49 12.65
C TYR A 128 -11.59 4.69 11.32
N THR A 129 -11.40 5.81 10.67
CA THR A 129 -11.62 5.89 9.21
C THR A 129 -10.42 5.29 8.49
N VAL A 130 -10.65 4.56 7.38
CA VAL A 130 -9.55 3.91 6.67
C VAL A 130 -9.61 4.20 5.18
N LEU A 131 -8.55 4.77 4.63
CA LEU A 131 -8.35 4.91 3.20
C LEU A 131 -7.51 3.75 2.68
N MET A 132 -7.91 3.18 1.55
CA MET A 132 -7.13 2.20 0.81
C MET A 132 -6.99 2.68 -0.63
N PRO A 133 -5.93 3.46 -0.96
CA PRO A 133 -5.66 3.89 -2.33
C PRO A 133 -5.40 2.68 -3.23
N ASP A 134 -5.91 2.69 -4.45
CA ASP A 134 -5.62 1.65 -5.44
C ASP A 134 -4.26 1.85 -6.13
N TYR A 135 -3.62 3.00 -5.94
CA TYR A 135 -2.45 3.54 -6.65
C TYR A 135 -2.77 3.94 -8.11
N ILE A 136 -1.91 4.76 -8.71
CA ILE A 136 -2.02 5.11 -10.14
C ILE A 136 -1.85 3.83 -10.97
N GLY A 137 -2.70 3.67 -11.98
CA GLY A 137 -2.65 2.51 -12.87
C GLY A 137 -3.44 1.29 -12.42
N LEU A 138 -3.97 1.30 -11.19
CA LEU A 138 -4.82 0.24 -10.64
C LEU A 138 -6.22 0.77 -10.28
N GLY A 139 -7.11 -0.11 -9.85
CA GLY A 139 -8.51 0.25 -9.64
C GLY A 139 -9.15 0.80 -10.92
N TYR A 140 -9.76 1.98 -10.84
CA TYR A 140 -10.27 2.71 -12.00
C TYR A 140 -9.24 3.72 -12.56
N GLY A 141 -8.01 3.67 -12.05
CA GLY A 141 -6.94 4.60 -12.42
C GLY A 141 -6.47 4.46 -13.87
N GLU A 142 -6.00 5.58 -14.40
CA GLU A 142 -5.37 5.66 -15.72
C GLU A 142 -3.91 5.22 -15.67
N LYS A 143 -3.27 5.13 -16.84
CA LYS A 143 -1.86 4.78 -17.02
C LYS A 143 -1.51 3.34 -16.59
N PHE A 144 -0.21 3.07 -16.48
CA PHE A 144 0.37 1.83 -15.97
C PHE A 144 0.79 2.02 -14.51
N HIS A 145 0.70 0.96 -13.70
CA HIS A 145 1.16 1.04 -12.32
C HIS A 145 2.68 1.11 -12.24
N LEU A 146 3.21 2.18 -11.63
CA LEU A 146 4.65 2.36 -11.42
C LEU A 146 5.09 1.60 -10.17
N TYR A 147 5.16 0.27 -10.32
CA TYR A 147 5.46 -0.66 -9.23
C TYR A 147 6.74 -0.28 -8.47
N GLN A 148 6.66 -0.16 -7.15
CA GLN A 148 7.75 0.21 -6.25
C GLN A 148 8.39 1.60 -6.52
N GLN A 149 7.74 2.48 -7.26
CA GLN A 149 8.20 3.85 -7.45
C GLN A 149 7.63 4.73 -6.33
N TYR A 150 8.50 5.15 -5.39
CA TYR A 150 8.07 5.72 -4.12
C TYR A 150 7.26 7.01 -4.25
N LYS A 151 7.65 7.90 -5.20
CA LYS A 151 6.94 9.17 -5.40
C LYS A 151 5.53 8.95 -5.92
N SER A 152 5.35 8.04 -6.88
CA SER A 152 4.03 7.72 -7.43
C SER A 152 3.10 7.13 -6.36
N LEU A 153 3.59 6.16 -5.58
CA LEU A 153 2.83 5.54 -4.49
C LEU A 153 2.47 6.54 -3.40
N GLY A 154 3.42 7.39 -3.03
CA GLY A 154 3.21 8.45 -2.04
C GLY A 154 2.26 9.53 -2.53
N GLN A 155 2.41 10.00 -3.77
CA GLN A 155 1.58 11.03 -4.36
C GLN A 155 0.12 10.58 -4.47
N ALA A 156 -0.14 9.37 -5.00
CA ALA A 156 -1.50 8.82 -5.08
C ALA A 156 -2.18 8.75 -3.71
N SER A 157 -1.42 8.41 -2.68
CA SER A 157 -1.93 8.32 -1.30
C SER A 157 -2.20 9.69 -0.69
N VAL A 158 -1.34 10.69 -0.96
CA VAL A 158 -1.54 12.08 -0.51
C VAL A 158 -2.71 12.73 -1.21
N ASP A 159 -2.84 12.54 -2.52
CA ASP A 159 -4.00 13.07 -3.26
C ASP A 159 -5.31 12.46 -2.77
N PHE A 160 -5.30 11.17 -2.40
CA PHE A 160 -6.46 10.54 -1.77
C PHE A 160 -6.76 11.11 -0.37
N LEU A 161 -5.76 11.49 0.41
CA LEU A 161 -5.96 12.17 1.69
C LEU A 161 -6.64 13.53 1.50
N PHE A 162 -6.29 14.30 0.47
CA PHE A 162 -6.99 15.54 0.13
C PHE A 162 -8.43 15.27 -0.31
N ALA A 163 -8.67 14.31 -1.21
CA ALA A 163 -10.01 13.92 -1.62
C ALA A 163 -10.87 13.43 -0.43
N ALA A 164 -10.28 12.74 0.52
CA ALA A 164 -10.96 12.28 1.73
C ALA A 164 -11.34 13.43 2.67
N ARG A 165 -10.62 14.56 2.69
CA ARG A 165 -11.06 15.77 3.43
C ARG A 165 -12.35 16.30 2.85
N GLU A 166 -12.44 16.44 1.52
CA GLU A 166 -13.64 16.90 0.83
C GLU A 166 -14.83 15.94 1.05
N LEU A 167 -14.57 14.63 1.02
CA LEU A 167 -15.59 13.62 1.32
C LEU A 167 -16.03 13.65 2.79
N ASN A 168 -15.11 13.90 3.71
CA ASN A 168 -15.43 14.07 5.12
C ASN A 168 -16.39 15.24 5.35
N ASP A 169 -16.15 16.38 4.70
CA ASP A 169 -17.03 17.54 4.77
C ASP A 169 -18.42 17.20 4.22
N SER A 170 -18.48 16.48 3.09
CA SER A 170 -19.74 16.05 2.46
C SER A 170 -20.55 15.06 3.32
N LEU A 171 -19.87 14.20 4.08
CA LEU A 171 -20.49 13.16 4.93
C LEU A 171 -20.61 13.55 6.41
N GLY A 172 -20.18 14.77 6.79
CA GLY A 172 -20.18 15.23 8.18
C GLY A 172 -19.21 14.46 9.09
N ILE A 173 -18.15 13.86 8.54
CA ILE A 173 -17.15 13.10 9.27
C ILE A 173 -16.09 14.04 9.85
N LYS A 174 -15.74 13.85 11.12
CA LYS A 174 -14.71 14.65 11.79
C LYS A 174 -13.44 13.84 12.02
N ALA A 175 -12.30 14.32 11.52
CA ALA A 175 -10.99 13.76 11.83
C ALA A 175 -10.45 14.38 13.14
N ASN A 176 -9.76 13.56 13.97
CA ASN A 176 -9.16 14.03 15.22
C ASN A 176 -7.69 14.50 15.08
N GLY A 177 -7.19 14.58 13.85
CA GLY A 177 -5.81 14.96 13.53
C GLY A 177 -4.77 13.84 13.65
N GLN A 178 -5.14 12.65 14.12
CA GLN A 178 -4.25 11.49 14.14
C GLN A 178 -4.25 10.78 12.78
N LEU A 179 -3.13 10.79 12.08
CA LEU A 179 -2.92 10.12 10.81
C LEU A 179 -1.93 8.97 10.98
N PHE A 180 -2.34 7.78 10.56
CA PHE A 180 -1.55 6.55 10.62
C PHE A 180 -1.36 5.98 9.21
N LEU A 181 -0.14 5.49 8.91
CA LEU A 181 0.19 4.91 7.61
C LEU A 181 0.62 3.45 7.81
N THR A 182 0.02 2.53 7.08
CA THR A 182 0.42 1.11 7.11
C THR A 182 0.09 0.40 5.81
N GLY A 183 0.60 -0.80 5.66
CA GLY A 183 0.33 -1.70 4.55
C GLY A 183 1.20 -2.95 4.66
N TYR A 184 1.03 -3.87 3.71
CA TYR A 184 1.75 -5.12 3.68
C TYR A 184 2.44 -5.36 2.33
N SER A 185 3.64 -5.96 2.32
CA SER A 185 4.39 -6.25 1.09
C SER A 185 4.70 -4.95 0.32
N GLU A 186 4.28 -4.81 -0.95
CA GLU A 186 4.31 -3.52 -1.65
C GLU A 186 3.67 -2.41 -0.83
N GLY A 187 2.53 -2.71 -0.18
CA GLY A 187 1.87 -1.75 0.71
C GLY A 187 2.71 -1.38 1.94
N GLY A 188 3.53 -2.30 2.44
CA GLY A 188 4.52 -2.02 3.48
C GLY A 188 5.57 -1.01 3.01
N TYR A 189 6.05 -1.16 1.79
CA TYR A 189 6.92 -0.19 1.12
C TYR A 189 6.17 1.13 0.89
N ALA A 190 4.97 1.10 0.30
CA ALA A 190 4.16 2.27 -0.02
C ALA A 190 3.81 3.11 1.21
N SER A 191 3.58 2.48 2.38
CA SER A 191 3.33 3.20 3.63
C SER A 191 4.52 4.03 4.10
N ILE A 192 5.75 3.53 3.92
CA ILE A 192 6.97 4.26 4.23
C ILE A 192 7.29 5.30 3.14
N ALA A 193 6.99 4.99 1.87
CA ALA A 193 7.05 5.94 0.76
C ALA A 193 6.14 7.15 0.98
N THR A 194 4.87 6.90 1.33
CA THR A 194 3.89 7.96 1.64
C THR A 194 4.36 8.81 2.83
N ASN A 195 4.91 8.18 3.87
CA ASN A 195 5.46 8.91 5.01
C ASN A 195 6.60 9.85 4.59
N LYS A 196 7.52 9.36 3.74
CA LYS A 196 8.63 10.15 3.21
C LYS A 196 8.12 11.32 2.36
N VAL A 197 7.18 11.08 1.45
CA VAL A 197 6.59 12.12 0.58
C VAL A 197 5.85 13.18 1.40
N ILE A 198 5.09 12.78 2.44
CA ILE A 198 4.45 13.74 3.35
C ILE A 198 5.50 14.60 4.05
N GLN A 199 6.55 13.99 4.60
CA GLN A 199 7.61 14.72 5.30
C GLN A 199 8.35 15.70 4.36
N GLU A 200 8.63 15.30 3.11
CA GLU A 200 9.37 16.09 2.14
C GLU A 200 8.54 17.23 1.53
N SER A 201 7.26 17.03 1.28
CA SER A 201 6.48 17.94 0.44
C SER A 201 5.14 18.40 1.02
N TYR A 202 4.59 17.70 2.03
CA TYR A 202 3.25 17.95 2.56
C TYR A 202 3.20 18.05 4.08
N SER A 203 4.32 18.39 4.73
CA SER A 203 4.40 18.49 6.20
C SER A 203 3.54 19.60 6.80
N ASN A 204 3.18 20.62 6.00
CA ASN A 204 2.25 21.69 6.39
C ASN A 204 0.77 21.21 6.33
N ASP A 205 0.46 20.24 5.46
CA ASP A 205 -0.91 19.74 5.25
C ASP A 205 -1.24 18.55 6.14
N PHE A 206 -0.27 17.64 6.33
CA PHE A 206 -0.48 16.38 7.04
C PHE A 206 0.65 16.11 8.04
N LYS A 207 0.25 15.77 9.26
CA LYS A 207 1.17 15.32 10.30
C LYS A 207 0.97 13.83 10.58
N VAL A 208 1.93 13.01 10.20
CA VAL A 208 1.88 11.57 10.47
C VAL A 208 2.11 11.31 11.96
N THR A 209 1.14 10.68 12.62
CA THR A 209 1.23 10.30 14.03
C THR A 209 2.17 9.12 14.22
N ALA A 210 2.04 8.10 13.39
CA ALA A 210 2.95 6.95 13.33
C ALA A 210 2.78 6.19 12.01
N ALA A 211 3.85 5.52 11.55
CA ALA A 211 3.81 4.63 10.40
C ALA A 211 4.23 3.20 10.79
N ALA A 212 3.68 2.22 10.09
CA ALA A 212 4.06 0.81 10.25
C ALA A 212 4.21 0.16 8.87
N GLY A 213 5.44 -0.07 8.44
CA GLY A 213 5.76 -0.82 7.23
C GLY A 213 5.91 -2.30 7.54
N ASN A 214 5.16 -3.16 6.85
CA ASN A 214 5.16 -4.59 7.10
C ASN A 214 5.68 -5.35 5.87
N SER A 215 6.78 -6.08 6.00
CA SER A 215 7.43 -6.87 4.95
C SER A 215 7.60 -6.10 3.62
N GLY A 216 8.08 -4.86 3.69
CA GLY A 216 8.33 -4.02 2.51
C GLY A 216 9.77 -4.16 2.00
N ALA A 217 9.95 -4.00 0.69
CA ALA A 217 11.25 -4.05 0.00
C ALA A 217 11.97 -2.68 0.10
N TYR A 218 12.44 -2.33 1.30
CA TYR A 218 12.99 -0.99 1.56
C TYR A 218 14.37 -0.75 0.98
N ASP A 219 15.19 -1.80 0.83
CA ASP A 219 16.54 -1.76 0.29
C ASP A 219 16.56 -2.33 -1.13
N MET A 220 16.04 -1.53 -2.07
CA MET A 220 15.85 -1.96 -3.46
C MET A 220 17.17 -2.27 -4.18
N GLY A 221 18.20 -1.45 -3.96
CA GLY A 221 19.49 -1.59 -4.62
C GLY A 221 20.44 -2.58 -3.91
N GLY A 222 20.12 -2.97 -2.67
CA GLY A 222 20.91 -3.92 -1.89
C GLY A 222 20.18 -5.25 -1.72
N VAL A 223 19.58 -5.47 -0.55
CA VAL A 223 18.97 -6.76 -0.17
C VAL A 223 17.95 -7.27 -1.18
N GLN A 224 17.10 -6.39 -1.73
CA GLN A 224 16.02 -6.83 -2.62
C GLN A 224 16.51 -7.16 -4.03
N SER A 225 17.53 -6.48 -4.54
CA SER A 225 18.06 -6.75 -5.88
C SER A 225 18.69 -8.15 -6.01
N GLU A 226 19.13 -8.75 -4.90
CA GLU A 226 19.71 -10.09 -4.91
C GLU A 226 18.74 -11.18 -5.40
N VAL A 227 17.42 -10.96 -5.31
CA VAL A 227 16.41 -11.95 -5.75
C VAL A 227 16.48 -12.21 -7.25
N MET A 228 17.00 -11.26 -8.02
CA MET A 228 17.18 -11.39 -9.47
C MET A 228 18.05 -12.59 -9.84
N PHE A 229 19.02 -12.95 -8.99
CA PHE A 229 20.05 -13.96 -9.26
C PHE A 229 19.78 -15.33 -8.61
N LYS A 230 18.63 -15.52 -8.00
CA LYS A 230 18.29 -16.73 -7.22
C LYS A 230 16.95 -17.31 -7.67
N LYS A 231 16.71 -18.59 -7.37
CA LYS A 231 15.34 -19.12 -7.38
C LYS A 231 14.45 -18.25 -6.52
N TYR A 232 13.35 -17.81 -7.11
CA TYR A 232 12.44 -16.86 -6.48
C TYR A 232 10.98 -17.27 -6.68
N SER A 233 10.20 -17.15 -5.61
CA SER A 233 8.81 -17.60 -5.61
C SER A 233 7.88 -16.77 -6.50
N ASN A 234 8.27 -15.53 -6.80
CA ASN A 234 7.45 -14.55 -7.51
C ASN A 234 8.27 -13.81 -8.58
N PRO A 235 8.70 -14.51 -9.65
CA PRO A 235 9.56 -13.93 -10.68
C PRO A 235 8.94 -12.74 -11.41
N HIS A 236 7.60 -12.61 -11.41
CA HIS A 236 6.88 -11.48 -12.02
C HIS A 236 7.24 -10.10 -11.44
N TYR A 237 7.79 -10.04 -10.23
CA TYR A 237 8.18 -8.75 -9.63
C TYR A 237 9.29 -8.04 -10.42
N LEU A 238 10.23 -8.79 -11.01
CA LEU A 238 11.29 -8.18 -11.80
C LEU A 238 10.77 -7.45 -13.04
N PRO A 239 10.05 -8.09 -13.97
CA PRO A 239 9.53 -7.38 -15.14
C PRO A 239 8.54 -6.28 -14.78
N TYR A 240 7.74 -6.44 -13.74
CA TYR A 240 6.84 -5.39 -13.27
C TYR A 240 7.61 -4.13 -12.83
N LEU A 241 8.69 -4.32 -12.06
CA LEU A 241 9.60 -3.26 -11.65
C LEU A 241 10.26 -2.60 -12.87
N LEU A 242 10.81 -3.40 -13.80
CA LEU A 242 11.52 -2.90 -14.97
C LEU A 242 10.63 -2.05 -15.87
N LEU A 243 9.38 -2.48 -16.11
CA LEU A 243 8.41 -1.71 -16.88
C LEU A 243 8.13 -0.34 -16.23
N GLY A 244 7.83 -0.33 -14.93
CA GLY A 244 7.57 0.91 -14.18
C GLY A 244 8.77 1.82 -14.07
N PHE A 245 9.96 1.27 -13.82
CA PHE A 245 11.19 2.06 -13.70
C PHE A 245 11.66 2.59 -15.04
N ASN A 246 11.51 1.82 -16.14
CA ASN A 246 11.86 2.34 -17.45
C ASN A 246 10.97 3.50 -17.87
N GLU A 247 9.70 3.50 -17.49
CA GLU A 247 8.80 4.64 -17.73
C GLU A 247 9.34 5.92 -17.10
N VAL A 248 9.83 5.84 -15.87
CA VAL A 248 10.31 7.01 -15.11
C VAL A 248 11.76 7.39 -15.44
N TYR A 249 12.65 6.40 -15.51
CA TYR A 249 14.10 6.62 -15.56
C TYR A 249 14.71 6.48 -16.96
N LYS A 250 13.93 6.00 -17.94
CA LYS A 250 14.38 5.76 -19.31
C LYS A 250 15.69 4.94 -19.35
N ILE A 251 15.71 3.82 -18.60
CA ILE A 251 16.88 2.96 -18.41
C ILE A 251 17.42 2.45 -19.74
N VAL A 252 16.49 2.08 -20.64
CA VAL A 252 16.78 1.66 -22.03
C VAL A 252 15.73 2.28 -22.97
N PRO A 253 16.08 2.47 -24.26
CA PRO A 253 15.14 3.03 -25.24
C PRO A 253 13.89 2.17 -25.46
N ASP A 254 14.06 0.85 -25.50
CA ASP A 254 12.97 -0.12 -25.62
C ASP A 254 13.11 -1.20 -24.52
N ILE A 255 12.21 -1.17 -23.57
CA ILE A 255 12.23 -2.12 -22.45
C ILE A 255 11.93 -3.55 -22.90
N ASN A 256 11.18 -3.75 -23.99
CA ASN A 256 10.86 -5.08 -24.46
C ASN A 256 12.09 -5.76 -25.10
N ALA A 257 13.01 -4.95 -25.66
CA ALA A 257 14.25 -5.42 -26.26
C ALA A 257 15.25 -6.04 -25.25
N ILE A 258 15.05 -5.86 -23.95
CA ILE A 258 15.93 -6.46 -22.93
C ILE A 258 15.58 -7.92 -22.62
N TYR A 259 14.40 -8.37 -22.98
CA TYR A 259 13.97 -9.73 -22.65
C TYR A 259 14.41 -10.75 -23.70
N ASN A 260 14.67 -11.96 -23.27
CA ASN A 260 14.89 -13.11 -24.15
C ASN A 260 13.56 -13.61 -24.74
N PRO A 261 13.50 -14.11 -26.00
CA PRO A 261 12.33 -14.82 -26.47
C PRO A 261 12.00 -16.05 -25.59
N PRO A 262 10.75 -16.33 -25.31
CA PRO A 262 9.54 -15.64 -25.78
C PRO A 262 9.07 -14.50 -24.86
N TYR A 263 9.83 -14.13 -23.85
CA TYR A 263 9.43 -13.15 -22.81
C TYR A 263 9.30 -11.71 -23.33
N ASP A 264 10.02 -11.39 -24.43
CA ASP A 264 9.93 -10.10 -25.13
C ASP A 264 8.51 -9.80 -25.66
N SER A 265 7.74 -10.81 -26.03
CA SER A 265 6.33 -10.68 -26.42
C SER A 265 5.35 -10.95 -25.28
N LEU A 266 5.63 -11.97 -24.45
CA LEU A 266 4.72 -12.40 -23.39
C LEU A 266 4.58 -11.38 -22.25
N ILE A 267 5.68 -10.76 -21.81
CA ILE A 267 5.67 -9.81 -20.70
C ILE A 267 4.80 -8.57 -21.01
N PRO A 268 5.00 -7.86 -22.14
CA PRO A 268 4.15 -6.74 -22.47
C PRO A 268 2.67 -7.12 -22.62
N GLU A 269 2.39 -8.26 -23.21
CA GLU A 269 1.02 -8.74 -23.38
C GLU A 269 0.34 -9.00 -22.03
N MET A 270 0.99 -9.72 -21.12
CA MET A 270 0.39 -10.10 -19.84
C MET A 270 0.18 -8.92 -18.91
N PHE A 271 1.16 -8.03 -18.80
CA PHE A 271 1.02 -6.83 -17.99
C PHE A 271 0.07 -5.80 -18.65
N GLY A 272 0.07 -5.68 -19.96
CA GLY A 272 -0.86 -4.81 -20.71
C GLY A 272 -2.32 -5.22 -20.54
N LYS A 273 -2.62 -6.53 -20.50
CA LYS A 273 -3.95 -7.08 -20.24
C LYS A 273 -4.30 -7.13 -18.74
N GLY A 274 -3.37 -6.88 -17.84
CA GLY A 274 -3.58 -7.04 -16.40
C GLY A 274 -3.85 -8.49 -16.01
N SER A 275 -3.02 -9.41 -16.46
CA SER A 275 -3.13 -10.84 -16.11
C SER A 275 -2.94 -11.05 -14.62
N HIS A 276 -3.50 -12.13 -14.06
CA HIS A 276 -3.30 -12.48 -12.67
C HIS A 276 -1.85 -12.88 -12.39
N MET A 277 -1.28 -12.44 -11.26
CA MET A 277 0.13 -12.71 -10.90
C MET A 277 0.53 -14.17 -11.02
N GLY A 278 -0.32 -15.09 -10.54
CA GLY A 278 -0.05 -16.51 -10.62
C GLY A 278 -0.02 -17.08 -12.06
N ASP A 279 -0.71 -16.43 -13.01
CA ASP A 279 -0.65 -16.82 -14.43
C ASP A 279 0.66 -16.33 -15.05
N ILE A 280 1.12 -15.14 -14.66
CA ILE A 280 2.42 -14.59 -15.07
C ILE A 280 3.55 -15.48 -14.55
N ASP A 281 3.54 -15.84 -13.26
CA ASP A 281 4.59 -16.67 -12.66
C ASP A 281 4.73 -18.06 -13.28
N ARG A 282 3.62 -18.65 -13.79
CA ARG A 282 3.68 -19.98 -14.42
C ARG A 282 4.48 -20.02 -15.72
N ILE A 283 4.63 -18.88 -16.40
CA ILE A 283 5.36 -18.80 -17.67
C ILE A 283 6.78 -18.26 -17.51
N LEU A 284 7.08 -17.64 -16.37
CA LEU A 284 8.38 -17.04 -16.12
C LEU A 284 9.37 -18.06 -15.55
N PRO A 285 10.68 -17.88 -15.77
CA PRO A 285 11.71 -18.75 -15.22
C PRO A 285 11.83 -18.57 -13.70
N GLU A 286 12.20 -19.64 -12.99
CA GLU A 286 12.38 -19.63 -11.53
C GLU A 286 13.47 -18.63 -11.07
N VAL A 287 14.48 -18.38 -11.91
CA VAL A 287 15.53 -17.37 -11.65
C VAL A 287 15.24 -16.14 -12.52
N PRO A 288 14.84 -15.03 -11.93
CA PRO A 288 14.33 -13.89 -12.71
C PRO A 288 15.29 -13.34 -13.78
N LYS A 289 16.62 -13.38 -13.55
CA LYS A 289 17.57 -12.92 -14.57
C LYS A 289 17.50 -13.72 -15.89
N ASP A 290 17.03 -14.97 -15.87
CA ASP A 290 17.03 -15.84 -17.05
C ASP A 290 15.98 -15.40 -18.11
N MET A 291 15.05 -14.52 -17.74
CA MET A 291 14.16 -13.87 -18.72
C MET A 291 14.81 -12.66 -19.40
N VAL A 292 15.92 -12.17 -18.90
CA VAL A 292 16.59 -10.93 -19.37
C VAL A 292 17.86 -11.29 -20.14
N LYS A 293 18.15 -10.56 -21.20
CA LYS A 293 19.37 -10.75 -22.01
C LYS A 293 20.64 -10.54 -21.18
N ASP A 294 21.65 -11.36 -21.40
CA ASP A 294 22.93 -11.27 -20.71
C ASP A 294 23.56 -9.89 -20.85
N THR A 295 23.39 -9.21 -22.00
CA THR A 295 23.90 -7.85 -22.19
C THR A 295 23.35 -6.86 -21.18
N PHE A 296 22.07 -6.94 -20.83
CA PHE A 296 21.46 -6.11 -19.78
C PHE A 296 22.00 -6.47 -18.40
N VAL A 297 22.13 -7.77 -18.13
CA VAL A 297 22.68 -8.26 -16.84
C VAL A 297 24.13 -7.81 -16.68
N GLN A 298 24.95 -7.90 -17.74
CA GLN A 298 26.35 -7.43 -17.73
C GLN A 298 26.45 -5.93 -17.51
N LEU A 299 25.60 -5.11 -18.13
CA LEU A 299 25.54 -3.67 -17.86
C LEU A 299 25.20 -3.40 -16.40
N TYR A 300 24.20 -4.09 -15.86
CA TYR A 300 23.83 -3.94 -14.44
C TYR A 300 24.94 -4.34 -13.48
N VAL A 301 25.67 -5.42 -13.77
CA VAL A 301 26.70 -5.93 -12.86
C VAL A 301 28.02 -5.13 -12.96
N ASN A 302 28.42 -4.72 -14.15
CA ASN A 302 29.77 -4.22 -14.42
C ASN A 302 29.84 -2.70 -14.66
N ASP A 303 28.73 -2.03 -14.98
CA ASP A 303 28.71 -0.58 -15.18
C ASP A 303 28.02 0.14 -14.01
N PRO A 304 28.77 0.74 -13.07
CA PRO A 304 28.20 1.47 -11.95
C PRO A 304 27.43 2.75 -12.36
N LYS A 305 27.54 3.18 -13.61
CA LYS A 305 26.80 4.32 -14.18
C LYS A 305 25.53 3.88 -14.89
N PHE A 306 25.26 2.59 -15.01
CA PHE A 306 24.05 2.09 -15.66
C PHE A 306 22.80 2.65 -14.95
N PRO A 307 21.84 3.26 -15.69
CA PRO A 307 20.73 4.00 -15.08
C PRO A 307 19.89 3.23 -14.09
N MET A 308 19.88 1.89 -14.16
CA MET A 308 19.18 1.03 -13.20
C MET A 308 19.68 1.22 -11.78
N HIS A 309 20.98 1.45 -11.56
CA HIS A 309 21.53 1.71 -10.22
C HIS A 309 20.92 2.97 -9.60
N LYS A 310 20.81 4.05 -10.38
CA LYS A 310 20.16 5.27 -9.93
C LYS A 310 18.68 5.02 -9.62
N ALA A 311 17.98 4.31 -10.49
CA ALA A 311 16.57 3.99 -10.28
C ALA A 311 16.33 3.21 -8.97
N LEU A 312 17.15 2.20 -8.70
CA LEU A 312 17.09 1.41 -7.46
C LEU A 312 17.47 2.26 -6.23
N ALA A 313 18.52 3.09 -6.33
CA ALA A 313 18.95 3.95 -5.24
C ALA A 313 17.90 4.99 -4.87
N ASP A 314 17.32 5.69 -5.83
CA ASP A 314 16.26 6.69 -5.61
C ASP A 314 15.03 6.07 -4.93
N ASN A 315 14.73 4.80 -5.23
CA ASN A 315 13.59 4.08 -4.65
C ASN A 315 13.95 3.23 -3.41
N SER A 316 15.19 3.30 -2.92
CA SER A 316 15.56 2.71 -1.64
C SER A 316 15.12 3.59 -0.48
N LEU A 317 14.24 3.06 0.38
CA LEU A 317 13.67 3.80 1.52
C LEU A 317 14.46 3.59 2.83
N CYS A 318 15.73 3.21 2.71
CA CYS A 318 16.63 3.00 3.86
C CYS A 318 17.37 4.27 4.30
N TYR A 319 17.60 5.21 3.37
CA TYR A 319 18.55 6.30 3.54
C TYR A 319 17.85 7.65 3.74
N TRP A 320 17.02 7.74 4.76
CA TRP A 320 16.39 8.98 5.19
C TRP A 320 16.12 8.97 6.70
N LYS A 321 15.84 10.13 7.26
CA LYS A 321 15.57 10.29 8.69
C LYS A 321 14.08 10.59 8.91
N PRO A 322 13.26 9.62 9.28
CA PRO A 322 11.87 9.89 9.65
C PRO A 322 11.79 10.71 10.95
N GLU A 323 10.90 11.68 10.97
CA GLU A 323 10.64 12.53 12.14
C GLU A 323 9.60 11.93 13.08
N ASN A 324 8.62 11.20 12.53
CA ASN A 324 7.58 10.51 13.28
C ASN A 324 8.00 9.08 13.67
N PRO A 325 7.32 8.48 14.67
CA PRO A 325 7.54 7.08 15.05
C PRO A 325 7.24 6.09 13.92
N ILE A 326 8.17 5.16 13.68
CA ILE A 326 8.02 4.06 12.69
C ILE A 326 8.21 2.71 13.35
N GLN A 327 7.38 1.73 12.96
CA GLN A 327 7.57 0.31 13.24
C GLN A 327 7.76 -0.45 11.93
N LEU A 328 8.87 -1.18 11.78
CA LEU A 328 9.13 -2.07 10.66
C LEU A 328 8.91 -3.52 11.10
N CYS A 329 7.87 -4.16 10.55
CA CYS A 329 7.56 -5.57 10.82
C CYS A 329 8.12 -6.47 9.74
N TYR A 330 8.55 -7.68 10.13
CA TYR A 330 9.08 -8.71 9.23
C TYR A 330 8.89 -10.10 9.81
N CYS A 331 9.02 -11.15 8.98
CA CYS A 331 9.13 -12.55 9.43
C CYS A 331 10.38 -13.21 8.83
N ASN A 332 11.04 -14.09 9.60
CA ASN A 332 12.33 -14.61 9.17
C ASN A 332 12.29 -15.63 8.02
N LYS A 333 11.13 -16.23 7.75
CA LYS A 333 10.94 -17.20 6.66
C LYS A 333 10.16 -16.61 5.48
N ASP A 334 10.11 -15.27 5.40
CA ASP A 334 9.51 -14.57 4.28
C ASP A 334 10.31 -14.85 3.00
N GLU A 335 9.68 -15.57 2.07
CA GLU A 335 10.27 -16.03 0.82
C GLU A 335 10.13 -15.02 -0.32
N GLN A 336 9.25 -14.00 -0.14
CA GLN A 336 9.02 -12.98 -1.16
C GLN A 336 9.83 -11.71 -0.87
N VAL A 337 9.81 -11.23 0.37
CA VAL A 337 10.56 -10.05 0.78
C VAL A 337 11.52 -10.43 1.90
N ASN A 338 12.80 -10.47 1.57
CA ASN A 338 13.83 -10.83 2.53
C ASN A 338 13.75 -9.92 3.76
N TYR A 339 13.62 -10.52 4.95
CA TYR A 339 13.49 -9.80 6.22
C TYR A 339 14.63 -8.81 6.49
N LYS A 340 15.80 -9.00 5.87
CA LYS A 340 16.94 -8.08 5.98
C LYS A 340 16.62 -6.69 5.46
N ASN A 341 15.64 -6.53 4.55
CA ASN A 341 15.14 -5.21 4.15
C ASN A 341 14.77 -4.34 5.36
N ALA A 342 14.00 -4.90 6.29
CA ALA A 342 13.60 -4.18 7.51
C ALA A 342 14.79 -3.90 8.45
N ILE A 343 15.76 -4.81 8.53
CA ILE A 343 16.96 -4.65 9.36
C ILE A 343 17.82 -3.50 8.82
N VAL A 344 18.16 -3.53 7.53
CA VAL A 344 18.97 -2.50 6.86
C VAL A 344 18.31 -1.13 6.95
N ALA A 345 17.00 -1.05 6.69
CA ALA A 345 16.25 0.20 6.80
C ALA A 345 16.31 0.76 8.24
N HIS A 346 16.05 -0.09 9.24
CA HIS A 346 16.13 0.33 10.65
C HIS A 346 17.52 0.86 11.01
N GLU A 347 18.57 0.13 10.66
CA GLU A 347 19.96 0.49 11.00
C GLU A 347 20.38 1.81 10.36
N ASN A 348 20.09 2.00 9.07
CA ASN A 348 20.43 3.22 8.36
C ASN A 348 19.63 4.43 8.85
N MET A 349 18.31 4.30 9.04
CA MET A 349 17.49 5.35 9.63
C MET A 349 18.01 5.75 11.03
N LYS A 350 18.44 4.77 11.84
CA LYS A 350 19.04 5.01 13.16
C LYS A 350 20.39 5.73 13.05
N LYS A 351 21.26 5.34 12.13
CA LYS A 351 22.54 6.01 11.86
C LYS A 351 22.35 7.47 11.44
N LEU A 352 21.27 7.76 10.70
CA LEU A 352 20.89 9.11 10.30
C LEU A 352 20.21 9.92 11.43
N GLY A 353 20.10 9.35 12.62
CA GLY A 353 19.59 10.04 13.81
C GLY A 353 18.08 9.94 14.02
N ALA A 354 17.39 9.00 13.38
CA ALA A 354 15.98 8.74 13.67
C ALA A 354 15.81 8.17 15.08
N LYS A 355 15.00 8.84 15.92
CA LYS A 355 14.86 8.50 17.35
C LYS A 355 13.91 7.33 17.59
N HIS A 356 12.86 7.20 16.81
CA HIS A 356 11.70 6.36 17.11
C HIS A 356 11.40 5.33 15.99
N VAL A 357 12.45 4.72 15.45
CA VAL A 357 12.32 3.58 14.52
C VAL A 357 12.53 2.28 15.31
N THR A 358 11.60 1.35 15.16
CA THR A 358 11.59 0.08 15.89
C THR A 358 11.39 -1.11 14.97
N LEU A 359 12.01 -2.24 15.28
CA LEU A 359 11.82 -3.51 14.60
C LEU A 359 10.78 -4.37 15.33
N ARG A 360 9.97 -5.09 14.56
CA ARG A 360 9.02 -6.06 15.09
C ARG A 360 9.06 -7.36 14.29
N ASN A 361 9.52 -8.42 14.93
CA ASN A 361 9.46 -9.76 14.35
C ASN A 361 8.04 -10.32 14.48
N GLY A 362 7.35 -10.47 13.35
CA GLY A 362 6.03 -11.09 13.24
C GLY A 362 6.04 -12.58 13.57
N GLY A 363 7.13 -13.29 13.22
CA GLY A 363 7.32 -14.71 13.55
C GLY A 363 8.57 -15.30 12.89
N ARG A 364 9.28 -16.15 13.64
CA ARG A 364 10.51 -16.79 13.12
C ARG A 364 10.25 -17.88 12.09
N LYS A 365 9.05 -18.47 12.09
CA LYS A 365 8.65 -19.63 11.29
C LYS A 365 7.68 -19.32 10.16
N TYR A 366 7.23 -18.08 10.04
CA TYR A 366 6.21 -17.72 9.06
C TYR A 366 6.82 -17.19 7.77
N GLY A 367 6.25 -17.66 6.64
CA GLY A 367 6.44 -17.11 5.31
C GLY A 367 5.58 -15.88 5.10
N HIS A 368 5.62 -15.34 3.87
CA HIS A 368 5.05 -14.05 3.51
C HIS A 368 3.56 -13.92 3.89
N TYR A 369 2.70 -14.82 3.43
CA TYR A 369 1.24 -14.70 3.66
C TYR A 369 0.83 -14.77 5.12
N LYS A 370 1.43 -15.68 5.91
CA LYS A 370 1.12 -15.77 7.34
C LYS A 370 1.69 -14.62 8.15
N CYS A 371 2.78 -14.04 7.69
CA CYS A 371 3.35 -12.84 8.28
C CYS A 371 2.39 -11.66 8.27
N ALA A 372 1.58 -11.50 7.22
CA ALA A 372 0.60 -10.41 7.10
C ALA A 372 -0.36 -10.34 8.29
N ILE A 373 -0.85 -11.49 8.75
CA ILE A 373 -1.79 -11.59 9.88
C ILE A 373 -1.16 -11.02 11.16
N PHE A 374 0.04 -11.50 11.51
CA PHE A 374 0.70 -11.09 12.76
C PHE A 374 1.23 -9.67 12.69
N SER A 375 1.75 -9.26 11.54
CA SER A 375 2.19 -7.87 11.31
C SER A 375 1.03 -6.89 11.43
N GLY A 376 -0.14 -7.21 10.84
CA GLY A 376 -1.35 -6.42 10.96
C GLY A 376 -1.83 -6.27 12.41
N MET A 377 -1.78 -7.36 13.19
CA MET A 377 -2.12 -7.33 14.61
C MET A 377 -1.12 -6.47 15.43
N TYR A 378 0.18 -6.58 15.18
CA TYR A 378 1.17 -5.73 15.83
C TYR A 378 1.00 -4.26 15.46
N THR A 379 0.70 -3.98 14.20
CA THR A 379 0.40 -2.63 13.72
C THR A 379 -0.84 -2.06 14.42
N LYS A 380 -1.92 -2.83 14.53
CA LYS A 380 -3.14 -2.41 15.26
C LYS A 380 -2.82 -2.06 16.72
N LEU A 381 -2.08 -2.91 17.42
CA LEU A 381 -1.66 -2.63 18.79
C LEU A 381 -0.74 -1.41 18.91
N TYR A 382 0.10 -1.18 17.92
CA TYR A 382 0.99 -0.03 17.86
C TYR A 382 0.20 1.27 17.68
N PHE A 383 -0.74 1.32 16.75
CA PHE A 383 -1.59 2.49 16.50
C PHE A 383 -2.56 2.75 17.65
N ASP A 384 -3.17 1.71 18.22
CA ASP A 384 -4.03 1.83 19.42
C ASP A 384 -3.30 2.48 20.60
N SER A 385 -1.99 2.28 20.73
CA SER A 385 -1.22 2.91 21.80
C SER A 385 -1.13 4.43 21.64
N PHE A 386 -0.97 4.92 20.41
CA PHE A 386 -0.99 6.37 20.11
C PHE A 386 -2.41 6.95 20.25
N ARG A 387 -3.41 6.24 19.74
CA ARG A 387 -4.82 6.62 19.92
C ARG A 387 -5.18 6.82 21.38
N ASN A 388 -4.59 6.02 22.28
CA ASN A 388 -4.78 6.10 23.73
C ASN A 388 -3.77 7.02 24.44
N GLY A 389 -3.14 7.96 23.73
CA GLY A 389 -2.29 8.99 24.30
C GLY A 389 -0.83 8.61 24.56
N SER A 390 -0.34 7.49 24.04
CA SER A 390 1.08 7.17 24.11
C SER A 390 1.89 8.00 23.13
N LYS A 391 2.91 8.70 23.62
CA LYS A 391 3.80 9.53 22.78
C LYS A 391 4.71 8.70 21.85
N TYR A 392 5.04 7.46 22.21
CA TYR A 392 6.06 6.64 21.52
C TYR A 392 5.63 5.20 21.26
N GLY A 393 4.34 4.90 21.30
CA GLY A 393 3.83 3.57 21.01
C GLY A 393 4.17 2.46 22.03
N ARG A 394 4.71 2.84 23.21
CA ARG A 394 5.21 1.87 24.20
C ARG A 394 4.25 1.52 25.33
N LYS A 395 3.20 2.33 25.57
CA LYS A 395 2.24 2.13 26.68
C LYS A 395 0.98 1.43 26.20
N GLY A 396 0.54 0.46 26.97
CA GLY A 396 -0.77 -0.18 26.82
C GLY A 396 -0.74 -1.56 26.16
N ASN A 397 -1.70 -2.40 26.57
CA ASN A 397 -2.01 -3.70 25.97
C ASN A 397 -1.02 -4.86 26.24
N LEU A 398 -0.39 -4.90 27.42
CA LEU A 398 0.41 -6.08 27.84
C LEU A 398 -0.40 -7.38 27.68
N ASN A 399 -1.67 -7.39 28.10
CA ASN A 399 -2.57 -8.55 27.97
C ASN A 399 -2.80 -8.93 26.51
N LYS A 400 -3.01 -7.94 25.62
CA LYS A 400 -3.19 -8.22 24.17
C LYS A 400 -1.90 -8.72 23.51
N ARG A 401 -0.73 -8.19 23.93
CA ARG A 401 0.57 -8.69 23.46
C ARG A 401 0.84 -10.11 23.92
N PHE A 402 0.44 -10.45 25.13
CA PHE A 402 0.51 -11.81 25.67
C PHE A 402 -0.42 -12.76 24.90
N LEU A 403 -1.69 -12.37 24.67
CA LEU A 403 -2.63 -13.13 23.85
C LEU A 403 -2.11 -13.35 22.42
N LEU A 404 -1.48 -12.34 21.81
CA LEU A 404 -0.87 -12.46 20.50
C LEU A 404 0.34 -13.42 20.50
N ALA A 405 1.13 -13.42 21.58
CA ALA A 405 2.22 -14.38 21.75
C ALA A 405 1.69 -15.82 21.87
N LEU A 406 0.61 -16.04 22.62
CA LEU A 406 -0.04 -17.35 22.72
C LEU A 406 -0.65 -17.79 21.37
N ALA A 407 -1.29 -16.89 20.64
CA ALA A 407 -1.84 -17.19 19.31
C ALA A 407 -0.74 -17.65 18.32
N LYS A 408 0.46 -17.06 18.39
CA LYS A 408 1.62 -17.48 17.60
C LYS A 408 2.08 -18.91 17.89
N LEU A 409 1.94 -19.37 19.13
CA LEU A 409 2.29 -20.75 19.49
C LEU A 409 1.28 -21.75 18.93
N ALA A 410 0.01 -21.36 18.87
CA ALA A 410 -1.08 -22.21 18.40
C ALA A 410 -1.19 -22.34 16.87
N ILE A 411 -0.69 -21.34 16.11
CA ILE A 411 -0.77 -21.35 14.63
C ILE A 411 0.46 -22.07 14.07
N LYS A 412 0.22 -23.14 13.30
CA LYS A 412 1.28 -23.90 12.60
C LYS A 412 1.97 -23.03 11.54
N PRO A 413 3.24 -23.33 11.19
CA PRO A 413 3.98 -22.66 10.11
C PRO A 413 3.28 -22.71 8.77
#